data_3b4c0c21f1090d3c1fdeddeb6ff4a1c5
#
_entry.id   3b4c0c21f1090d3c1fdeddeb6ff4a1c5
#
_cell.length_a   1.000
_cell.length_b   1.000
_cell.length_c   1.000
_cell.angle_alpha   90.00
_cell.angle_beta   90.00
_cell.angle_gamma   90.00
#
_symmetry.space_group_name_H-M   'P 1'
#
loop_
_entity.id
_entity.type
_entity.pdbx_description
1 polymer ?
#
loop_
_entity_poly.entity_id
_entity_poly.type
_entity_poly.pdbx_seq_one_letter_code
_entity_poly.pdbx_strand_id
1 'polypeptide(L)'
;ATLELNFKTVPVEMHLDDAKLQKEFDELTDQISEEDKNELVRRTSVDAFFTAEKRINDVCKYIVSHFREYVEPTGMKAQVVVYNRECCVKYKKALDALLGTDDQTTIIMHTAGDKADEYKAYKRSRDEEKKLLDQFRDPLSPLKFVIVTSKLLTGFDAPILQCMYLDKPMKNHTLLQAICRTNRTYNENKKCGLIVDFVGVFED
;
A
#
# COMPACT_ATOMS: atom_id res chain seq x y z
N ALA A 1 -25.98 3.25 6.67
CA ALA A 1 -26.07 2.12 5.74
C ALA A 1 -24.65 1.69 5.35
N THR A 2 -24.43 0.38 5.22
CA THR A 2 -23.17 -0.21 4.75
C THR A 2 -23.43 -0.81 3.37
N LEU A 3 -22.42 -0.70 2.50
CA LEU A 3 -22.45 -1.29 1.16
C LEU A 3 -21.98 -2.74 1.18
N GLU A 4 -22.23 -3.46 0.10
CA GLU A 4 -21.63 -4.77 -0.13
C GLU A 4 -20.11 -4.64 -0.30
N LEU A 5 -19.38 -5.66 0.13
CA LEU A 5 -17.93 -5.72 0.03
C LEU A 5 -17.52 -6.84 -0.93
N ASN A 6 -16.74 -6.48 -1.93
CA ASN A 6 -16.18 -7.44 -2.88
C ASN A 6 -14.69 -7.62 -2.66
N PHE A 7 -14.26 -8.89 -2.65
CA PHE A 7 -12.87 -9.29 -2.47
C PHE A 7 -12.29 -9.88 -3.75
N LYS A 8 -11.02 -9.62 -3.97
CA LYS A 8 -10.22 -10.30 -4.98
C LYS A 8 -8.82 -10.54 -4.47
N THR A 9 -8.40 -11.80 -4.39
CA THR A 9 -7.00 -12.18 -4.18
C THR A 9 -6.30 -12.26 -5.53
N VAL A 10 -5.10 -11.67 -5.61
CA VAL A 10 -4.27 -11.67 -6.81
C VAL A 10 -2.93 -12.26 -6.45
N PRO A 11 -2.66 -13.54 -6.82
CA PRO A 11 -1.37 -14.14 -6.58
C PRO A 11 -0.28 -13.38 -7.36
N VAL A 12 0.79 -13.00 -6.66
CA VAL A 12 1.98 -12.38 -7.26
C VAL A 12 3.10 -13.40 -7.24
N GLU A 13 3.59 -13.79 -8.43
CA GLU A 13 4.68 -14.75 -8.55
C GLU A 13 5.96 -14.22 -7.87
N MET A 14 6.56 -15.07 -7.04
CA MET A 14 7.83 -14.79 -6.38
C MET A 14 8.98 -15.13 -7.34
N HIS A 15 9.72 -14.13 -7.75
CA HIS A 15 11.06 -14.31 -8.34
C HIS A 15 12.09 -13.75 -7.36
N LEU A 16 12.42 -14.54 -6.32
CA LEU A 16 13.57 -14.29 -5.47
C LEU A 16 14.81 -14.85 -6.17
N ASP A 17 15.86 -14.05 -6.28
CA ASP A 17 17.18 -14.53 -6.67
C ASP A 17 17.87 -15.12 -5.43
N ASP A 18 17.58 -16.40 -5.17
CA ASP A 18 18.04 -17.14 -3.97
C ASP A 18 19.57 -17.10 -3.84
N ALA A 19 20.33 -17.07 -4.93
CA ALA A 19 21.79 -17.07 -4.90
C ALA A 19 22.37 -15.74 -4.36
N LYS A 20 21.72 -14.61 -4.65
CA LYS A 20 22.17 -13.29 -4.18
C LYS A 20 21.81 -13.08 -2.70
N LEU A 21 20.60 -13.53 -2.31
CA LEU A 21 20.16 -13.52 -0.93
C LEU A 21 21.04 -14.39 -0.02
N GLN A 22 21.42 -15.59 -0.48
CA GLN A 22 22.27 -16.51 0.28
C GLN A 22 23.66 -15.91 0.52
N LYS A 23 24.25 -15.27 -0.47
CA LYS A 23 25.57 -14.66 -0.36
C LYS A 23 25.62 -13.48 0.60
N GLU A 24 24.64 -12.57 0.54
CA GLU A 24 24.51 -11.44 1.48
C GLU A 24 24.22 -11.93 2.91
N PHE A 25 23.51 -13.05 3.03
CA PHE A 25 23.22 -13.67 4.30
C PHE A 25 24.45 -14.29 4.97
N ASP A 26 25.26 -15.05 4.23
CA ASP A 26 26.46 -15.72 4.74
C ASP A 26 27.49 -14.70 5.23
N GLU A 27 27.61 -13.53 4.59
CA GLU A 27 28.50 -12.44 4.99
C GLU A 27 28.05 -11.74 6.30
N LEU A 28 26.74 -11.76 6.61
CA LEU A 28 26.18 -11.09 7.80
C LEU A 28 26.09 -11.99 9.05
N THR A 29 26.21 -13.31 8.89
CA THR A 29 25.83 -14.27 9.95
C THR A 29 26.96 -14.99 10.65
N ASP A 30 28.21 -14.67 10.36
CA ASP A 30 29.39 -15.40 10.88
C ASP A 30 29.56 -15.37 12.42
N GLN A 31 28.77 -14.58 13.17
CA GLN A 31 28.94 -14.38 14.61
C GLN A 31 27.66 -14.44 15.47
N ILE A 32 26.53 -14.93 14.94
CA ILE A 32 25.25 -14.95 15.65
C ILE A 32 24.70 -16.36 15.85
N SER A 33 23.79 -16.53 16.84
CA SER A 33 23.19 -17.83 17.17
C SER A 33 22.31 -18.36 16.04
N GLU A 34 22.09 -19.69 15.99
CA GLU A 34 21.24 -20.31 14.96
C GLU A 34 19.77 -19.83 15.01
N GLU A 35 19.25 -19.52 16.21
CA GLU A 35 17.89 -18.96 16.35
C GLU A 35 17.81 -17.53 15.79
N ASP A 36 18.80 -16.70 16.11
CA ASP A 36 18.89 -15.34 15.60
C ASP A 36 19.14 -15.33 14.08
N LYS A 37 19.94 -16.29 13.58
CA LYS A 37 20.12 -16.50 12.12
C LYS A 37 18.80 -16.79 11.43
N ASN A 38 18.01 -17.74 11.92
CA ASN A 38 16.74 -18.10 11.33
C ASN A 38 15.74 -16.93 11.33
N GLU A 39 15.70 -16.13 12.39
CA GLU A 39 14.87 -14.94 12.44
C GLU A 39 15.36 -13.86 11.46
N LEU A 40 16.68 -13.67 11.35
CA LEU A 40 17.28 -12.73 10.40
C LEU A 40 17.03 -13.14 8.95
N VAL A 41 17.18 -14.42 8.61
CA VAL A 41 16.82 -14.98 7.28
C VAL A 41 15.39 -14.66 6.95
N ARG A 42 14.47 -14.98 7.86
CA ARG A 42 13.04 -14.76 7.65
C ARG A 42 12.73 -13.29 7.42
N ARG A 43 13.28 -12.39 8.23
CA ARG A 43 13.06 -10.94 8.06
C ARG A 43 13.65 -10.43 6.75
N THR A 44 14.88 -10.79 6.43
CA THR A 44 15.56 -10.36 5.20
C THR A 44 14.82 -10.89 3.96
N SER A 45 14.35 -12.13 3.99
CA SER A 45 13.56 -12.70 2.88
C SER A 45 12.23 -11.99 2.69
N VAL A 46 11.52 -11.67 3.78
CA VAL A 46 10.25 -10.93 3.74
C VAL A 46 10.46 -9.50 3.24
N ASP A 47 11.49 -8.81 3.75
CA ASP A 47 11.81 -7.45 3.30
C ASP A 47 12.19 -7.45 1.82
N ALA A 48 13.07 -8.37 1.38
CA ALA A 48 13.47 -8.49 -0.02
C ALA A 48 12.27 -8.78 -0.95
N PHE A 49 11.33 -9.61 -0.51
CA PHE A 49 10.11 -9.89 -1.26
C PHE A 49 9.27 -8.65 -1.49
N PHE A 50 8.94 -7.91 -0.42
CA PHE A 50 8.09 -6.72 -0.53
C PHE A 50 8.77 -5.53 -1.20
N THR A 51 10.11 -5.43 -1.11
CA THR A 51 10.86 -4.31 -1.69
C THR A 51 11.38 -4.57 -3.11
N ALA A 52 11.19 -5.77 -3.66
CA ALA A 52 11.63 -6.14 -5.01
C ALA A 52 10.96 -5.26 -6.08
N GLU A 53 11.76 -4.52 -6.85
CA GLU A 53 11.27 -3.56 -7.84
C GLU A 53 10.40 -4.19 -8.93
N LYS A 54 10.79 -5.38 -9.41
CA LYS A 54 10.02 -6.10 -10.43
C LYS A 54 8.61 -6.41 -9.91
N ARG A 55 8.50 -6.95 -8.70
CA ARG A 55 7.23 -7.26 -8.04
C ARG A 55 6.37 -6.01 -7.87
N ILE A 56 6.96 -4.93 -7.34
CA ILE A 56 6.25 -3.66 -7.14
C ILE A 56 5.72 -3.13 -8.48
N ASN A 57 6.53 -3.17 -9.53
CA ASN A 57 6.11 -2.71 -10.87
C ASN A 57 4.94 -3.55 -11.40
N ASP A 58 4.94 -4.86 -11.22
CA ASP A 58 3.86 -5.73 -11.69
C ASP A 58 2.57 -5.52 -10.88
N VAL A 59 2.67 -5.36 -9.56
CA VAL A 59 1.55 -4.97 -8.70
C VAL A 59 0.99 -3.59 -9.10
N CYS A 60 1.85 -2.59 -9.35
CA CYS A 60 1.41 -1.26 -9.78
C CYS A 60 0.73 -1.28 -11.15
N LYS A 61 1.20 -2.08 -12.11
CA LYS A 61 0.50 -2.28 -13.40
C LYS A 61 -0.92 -2.83 -13.18
N TYR A 62 -1.04 -3.84 -12.31
CA TYR A 62 -2.34 -4.37 -11.95
C TYR A 62 -3.23 -3.32 -11.30
N ILE A 63 -2.72 -2.58 -10.31
CA ILE A 63 -3.44 -1.51 -9.62
C ILE A 63 -4.00 -0.50 -10.63
N VAL A 64 -3.16 0.01 -11.53
CA VAL A 64 -3.59 1.02 -12.53
C VAL A 64 -4.64 0.45 -13.48
N SER A 65 -4.45 -0.78 -13.98
CA SER A 65 -5.43 -1.43 -14.85
C SER A 65 -6.78 -1.63 -14.16
N HIS A 66 -6.76 -2.22 -12.96
CA HIS A 66 -7.96 -2.47 -12.17
C HIS A 66 -8.67 -1.15 -11.76
N PHE A 67 -7.90 -0.14 -11.38
CA PHE A 67 -8.45 1.16 -11.01
C PHE A 67 -9.18 1.82 -12.18
N ARG A 68 -8.56 1.83 -13.36
CA ARG A 68 -9.17 2.40 -14.58
C ARG A 68 -10.43 1.66 -15.02
N GLU A 69 -10.48 0.36 -14.78
CA GLU A 69 -11.63 -0.46 -15.18
C GLU A 69 -12.80 -0.37 -14.19
N TYR A 70 -12.53 -0.40 -12.87
CA TYR A 70 -13.57 -0.60 -11.86
C TYR A 70 -13.82 0.59 -10.94
N VAL A 71 -12.86 1.48 -10.74
CA VAL A 71 -12.94 2.55 -9.73
C VAL A 71 -13.07 3.92 -10.38
N GLU A 72 -12.21 4.23 -11.33
CA GLU A 72 -12.19 5.53 -12.00
C GLU A 72 -13.52 5.89 -12.68
N PRO A 73 -14.22 4.96 -13.39
CA PRO A 73 -15.51 5.26 -14.00
C PRO A 73 -16.61 5.66 -13.01
N THR A 74 -16.46 5.28 -11.73
CA THR A 74 -17.42 5.65 -10.68
C THR A 74 -17.12 7.01 -10.05
N GLY A 75 -15.97 7.63 -10.39
CA GLY A 75 -15.49 8.87 -9.77
C GLY A 75 -14.92 8.67 -8.37
N MET A 76 -14.72 7.42 -7.95
CA MET A 76 -14.20 7.08 -6.62
C MET A 76 -12.67 7.04 -6.61
N LYS A 77 -12.11 6.86 -5.41
CA LYS A 77 -10.68 6.88 -5.15
C LYS A 77 -10.20 5.63 -4.43
N ALA A 78 -8.88 5.45 -4.37
CA ALA A 78 -8.27 4.25 -3.83
C ALA A 78 -7.18 4.53 -2.79
N GLN A 79 -6.97 3.56 -1.91
CA GLN A 79 -5.86 3.53 -0.95
C GLN A 79 -4.97 2.33 -1.26
N VAL A 80 -3.66 2.54 -1.24
CA VAL A 80 -2.66 1.49 -1.41
C VAL A 80 -1.93 1.30 -0.08
N VAL A 81 -2.08 0.13 0.52
CA VAL A 81 -1.46 -0.23 1.80
C VAL A 81 -0.25 -1.10 1.51
N VAL A 82 0.94 -0.61 1.84
CA VAL A 82 2.20 -1.26 1.51
C VAL A 82 2.99 -1.65 2.75
N TYR A 83 3.93 -2.56 2.58
CA TYR A 83 4.66 -3.22 3.65
C TYR A 83 5.40 -2.24 4.57
N ASN A 84 6.25 -1.36 4.02
CA ASN A 84 7.07 -0.42 4.77
C ASN A 84 7.19 0.95 4.05
N ARG A 85 7.99 1.87 4.61
CA ARG A 85 8.16 3.22 4.06
C ARG A 85 8.93 3.25 2.75
N GLU A 86 9.90 2.38 2.59
CA GLU A 86 10.63 2.21 1.33
C GLU A 86 9.66 1.80 0.21
N CYS A 87 8.77 0.85 0.50
CA CYS A 87 7.69 0.49 -0.42
C CYS A 87 6.81 1.69 -0.77
N CYS A 88 6.45 2.58 0.18
CA CYS A 88 5.67 3.78 -0.15
C CYS A 88 6.34 4.60 -1.27
N VAL A 89 7.65 4.83 -1.17
CA VAL A 89 8.42 5.61 -2.16
C VAL A 89 8.49 4.89 -3.50
N LYS A 90 8.78 3.58 -3.50
CA LYS A 90 8.84 2.76 -4.72
C LYS A 90 7.48 2.68 -5.41
N TYR A 91 6.40 2.46 -4.66
CA TYR A 91 5.03 2.44 -5.21
C TYR A 91 4.65 3.79 -5.82
N LYS A 92 4.94 4.92 -5.13
CA LYS A 92 4.67 6.24 -5.69
C LYS A 92 5.41 6.43 -7.02
N LYS A 93 6.71 6.16 -7.08
CA LYS A 93 7.50 6.28 -8.31
C LYS A 93 6.92 5.42 -9.46
N ALA A 94 6.58 4.17 -9.17
CA ALA A 94 6.02 3.26 -10.16
C ALA A 94 4.62 3.68 -10.64
N LEU A 95 3.74 4.10 -9.72
CA LEU A 95 2.41 4.57 -10.07
C LEU A 95 2.46 5.89 -10.87
N ASP A 96 3.29 6.87 -10.45
CA ASP A 96 3.45 8.13 -11.17
C ASP A 96 3.95 7.90 -12.61
N ALA A 97 4.91 6.99 -12.79
CA ALA A 97 5.40 6.62 -14.13
C ALA A 97 4.30 5.97 -15.00
N LEU A 98 3.46 5.10 -14.43
CA LEU A 98 2.37 4.42 -15.13
C LEU A 98 1.17 5.36 -15.43
N LEU A 99 0.94 6.34 -14.56
CA LEU A 99 -0.12 7.34 -14.73
C LEU A 99 0.31 8.51 -15.63
N GLY A 100 1.63 8.72 -15.79
CA GLY A 100 2.21 9.82 -16.56
C GLY A 100 2.15 11.18 -15.83
N THR A 101 1.88 11.19 -14.52
CA THR A 101 1.77 12.39 -13.69
C THR A 101 2.01 12.04 -12.23
N ASP A 102 2.42 13.01 -11.42
CA ASP A 102 2.69 12.87 -9.98
C ASP A 102 1.61 13.48 -9.07
N ASP A 103 0.61 14.14 -9.66
CA ASP A 103 -0.49 14.80 -8.94
C ASP A 103 -1.64 13.85 -8.54
N GLN A 104 -1.68 12.66 -9.11
CA GLN A 104 -2.70 11.64 -8.80
C GLN A 104 -2.36 10.77 -7.60
N THR A 105 -1.13 10.81 -7.11
CA THR A 105 -0.67 9.98 -5.99
C THR A 105 -0.07 10.80 -4.85
N THR A 106 -0.28 10.38 -3.61
CA THR A 106 0.43 10.95 -2.45
C THR A 106 0.78 9.88 -1.44
N ILE A 107 1.88 10.12 -0.70
CA ILE A 107 2.28 9.27 0.43
C ILE A 107 1.86 9.94 1.73
N ILE A 108 1.27 9.17 2.64
CA ILE A 108 1.01 9.58 4.02
C ILE A 108 1.60 8.52 4.96
N MET A 109 2.69 8.87 5.61
CA MET A 109 3.43 7.98 6.52
C MET A 109 3.97 8.73 7.74
N HIS A 110 4.37 7.98 8.75
CA HIS A 110 5.08 8.55 9.90
C HIS A 110 6.55 8.80 9.53
N THR A 111 7.00 10.05 9.68
CA THR A 111 8.38 10.48 9.38
C THR A 111 9.10 11.04 10.62
N ALA A 112 8.51 10.91 11.82
CA ALA A 112 9.11 11.38 13.05
C ALA A 112 10.36 10.57 13.39
N GLY A 113 11.49 11.26 13.64
CA GLY A 113 12.76 10.64 14.03
C GLY A 113 13.61 10.11 12.89
N ASP A 114 13.19 10.24 11.63
CA ASP A 114 13.95 9.78 10.48
C ASP A 114 15.15 10.69 10.18
N LYS A 115 16.32 10.05 10.06
CA LYS A 115 17.55 10.71 9.58
C LYS A 115 17.74 10.54 8.07
N ALA A 116 17.01 9.63 7.42
CA ALA A 116 17.12 9.34 6.00
C ALA A 116 16.58 10.52 5.16
N ASP A 117 17.41 11.02 4.28
CA ASP A 117 17.09 12.19 3.44
C ASP A 117 15.93 11.91 2.47
N GLU A 118 15.78 10.67 2.04
CA GLU A 118 14.73 10.26 1.11
C GLU A 118 13.31 10.43 1.66
N TYR A 119 13.13 10.36 3.00
CA TYR A 119 11.81 10.55 3.62
C TYR A 119 11.51 12.01 3.98
N LYS A 120 12.51 12.89 3.94
CA LYS A 120 12.34 14.32 4.24
C LYS A 120 11.35 15.01 3.29
N ALA A 121 11.35 14.62 2.02
CA ALA A 121 10.42 15.12 1.01
C ALA A 121 8.94 14.82 1.35
N TYR A 122 8.67 13.83 2.19
CA TYR A 122 7.33 13.41 2.60
C TYR A 122 6.98 13.83 4.02
N LYS A 123 7.89 14.55 4.70
CA LYS A 123 7.62 15.13 6.03
C LYS A 123 6.60 16.26 5.88
N ARG A 124 5.49 16.14 6.60
CA ARG A 124 4.42 17.13 6.60
C ARG A 124 4.00 17.49 8.00
N SER A 125 3.62 18.73 8.20
CA SER A 125 2.89 19.16 9.39
C SER A 125 1.48 18.56 9.42
N ARG A 126 0.81 18.63 10.56
CA ARG A 126 -0.59 18.19 10.68
C ARG A 126 -1.52 18.94 9.72
N ASP A 127 -1.30 20.23 9.52
CA ASP A 127 -2.12 21.07 8.65
C ASP A 127 -1.92 20.74 7.17
N GLU A 128 -0.68 20.47 6.74
CA GLU A 128 -0.37 20.04 5.37
C GLU A 128 -0.98 18.67 5.08
N GLU A 129 -0.87 17.76 6.03
CA GLU A 129 -1.48 16.43 5.91
C GLU A 129 -3.01 16.53 5.83
N LYS A 130 -3.61 17.37 6.69
CA LYS A 130 -5.05 17.62 6.65
C LYS A 130 -5.50 18.16 5.29
N LYS A 131 -4.77 19.13 4.73
CA LYS A 131 -5.06 19.67 3.39
C LYS A 131 -5.01 18.59 2.31
N LEU A 132 -4.01 17.69 2.34
CA LEU A 132 -3.93 16.57 1.41
C LEU A 132 -5.11 15.60 1.56
N LEU A 133 -5.52 15.31 2.79
CA LEU A 133 -6.67 14.46 3.04
C LEU A 133 -8.00 15.12 2.62
N ASP A 134 -8.11 16.43 2.73
CA ASP A 134 -9.25 17.18 2.21
C ASP A 134 -9.26 17.19 0.67
N GLN A 135 -8.10 17.33 0.01
CA GLN A 135 -7.97 17.13 -1.43
C GLN A 135 -8.35 15.70 -1.85
N PHE A 136 -7.98 14.69 -1.07
CA PHE A 136 -8.39 13.31 -1.37
C PHE A 136 -9.91 13.12 -1.25
N ARG A 137 -10.57 13.82 -0.34
CA ARG A 137 -12.05 13.78 -0.20
C ARG A 137 -12.78 14.54 -1.30
N ASP A 138 -12.12 15.51 -1.93
CA ASP A 138 -12.71 16.32 -3.00
C ASP A 138 -12.78 15.51 -4.29
N PRO A 139 -14.00 15.24 -4.83
CA PRO A 139 -14.16 14.50 -6.08
C PRO A 139 -13.54 15.19 -7.29
N LEU A 140 -13.38 16.53 -7.26
CA LEU A 140 -12.80 17.31 -8.35
C LEU A 140 -11.27 17.35 -8.33
N SER A 141 -10.67 16.97 -7.22
CA SER A 141 -9.21 16.91 -7.10
C SER A 141 -8.62 15.80 -7.98
N PRO A 142 -7.49 16.04 -8.67
CA PRO A 142 -6.79 15.03 -9.44
C PRO A 142 -6.26 13.87 -8.58
N LEU A 143 -6.07 14.09 -7.29
CA LEU A 143 -5.53 13.08 -6.36
C LEU A 143 -6.46 11.85 -6.28
N LYS A 144 -5.98 10.70 -6.77
CA LYS A 144 -6.71 9.42 -6.86
C LYS A 144 -6.26 8.39 -5.82
N PHE A 145 -4.98 8.40 -5.49
CA PHE A 145 -4.36 7.36 -4.66
C PHE A 145 -3.68 7.95 -3.43
N VAL A 146 -3.95 7.35 -2.27
CA VAL A 146 -3.19 7.59 -1.04
C VAL A 146 -2.41 6.32 -0.70
N ILE A 147 -1.07 6.44 -0.63
CA ILE A 147 -0.15 5.33 -0.34
C ILE A 147 0.26 5.42 1.13
N VAL A 148 0.05 4.35 1.87
CA VAL A 148 0.28 4.30 3.33
C VAL A 148 0.91 2.99 3.77
N THR A 149 1.53 2.96 4.94
CA THR A 149 1.95 1.73 5.61
C THR A 149 0.90 1.22 6.61
N SER A 150 0.53 2.04 7.58
CA SER A 150 -0.47 1.74 8.61
C SER A 150 -1.30 2.97 8.99
N LYS A 151 -0.78 4.15 8.66
CA LYS A 151 -1.47 5.42 8.89
C LYS A 151 -2.74 5.45 8.04
N LEU A 152 -3.81 6.03 8.56
CA LEU A 152 -5.14 6.09 7.92
C LEU A 152 -5.92 4.75 7.85
N LEU A 153 -5.37 3.63 8.30
CA LEU A 153 -6.16 2.40 8.48
C LEU A 153 -7.19 2.55 9.59
N THR A 154 -6.89 3.39 10.57
CA THR A 154 -7.79 3.76 11.66
C THR A 154 -7.99 5.28 11.70
N GLY A 155 -9.18 5.74 12.13
CA GLY A 155 -9.46 7.17 12.35
C GLY A 155 -9.63 8.04 11.10
N PHE A 156 -9.38 7.53 9.89
CA PHE A 156 -9.56 8.26 8.65
C PHE A 156 -10.95 8.03 8.06
N ASP A 157 -11.67 9.11 7.82
CA ASP A 157 -12.99 9.08 7.19
C ASP A 157 -12.94 9.73 5.81
N ALA A 158 -13.16 8.91 4.78
CA ALA A 158 -13.27 9.33 3.39
C ALA A 158 -14.27 8.44 2.65
N PRO A 159 -15.56 8.79 2.64
CA PRO A 159 -16.59 8.00 1.96
C PRO A 159 -16.33 7.79 0.46
N ILE A 160 -15.58 8.70 -0.19
CA ILE A 160 -15.13 8.57 -1.58
C ILE A 160 -14.14 7.42 -1.80
N LEU A 161 -13.51 6.89 -0.74
CA LEU A 161 -12.63 5.71 -0.81
C LEU A 161 -13.47 4.46 -1.13
N GLN A 162 -13.30 3.91 -2.32
CA GLN A 162 -14.00 2.71 -2.77
C GLN A 162 -13.10 1.47 -2.76
N CYS A 163 -11.85 1.62 -3.18
CA CYS A 163 -10.94 0.49 -3.33
C CYS A 163 -9.75 0.58 -2.39
N MET A 164 -9.39 -0.56 -1.79
CA MET A 164 -8.15 -0.71 -1.03
C MET A 164 -7.31 -1.83 -1.64
N TYR A 165 -6.09 -1.50 -2.02
CA TYR A 165 -5.08 -2.42 -2.51
C TYR A 165 -4.14 -2.79 -1.37
N LEU A 166 -4.12 -4.07 -0.98
CA LEU A 166 -3.37 -4.56 0.17
C LEU A 166 -2.12 -5.31 -0.30
N ASP A 167 -0.96 -4.73 -0.04
CA ASP A 167 0.34 -5.37 -0.23
C ASP A 167 1.13 -5.36 1.08
N LYS A 168 0.48 -5.87 2.13
CA LYS A 168 1.03 -5.93 3.48
C LYS A 168 0.35 -7.03 4.27
N PRO A 169 1.11 -7.90 4.98
CA PRO A 169 0.53 -8.82 5.96
C PRO A 169 -0.18 -8.05 7.07
N MET A 170 -1.42 -8.37 7.35
CA MET A 170 -2.22 -7.71 8.38
C MET A 170 -2.91 -8.74 9.28
N LYS A 171 -3.03 -8.40 10.56
CA LYS A 171 -3.81 -9.21 11.51
C LYS A 171 -5.30 -8.94 11.32
N ASN A 172 -6.14 -9.96 11.56
CA ASN A 172 -7.59 -9.93 11.34
C ASN A 172 -8.29 -8.67 11.85
N HIS A 173 -7.97 -8.20 13.06
CA HIS A 173 -8.59 -7.00 13.63
C HIS A 173 -8.27 -5.71 12.83
N THR A 174 -7.01 -5.54 12.43
CA THR A 174 -6.59 -4.38 11.62
C THR A 174 -7.19 -4.44 10.23
N LEU A 175 -7.29 -5.64 9.68
CA LEU A 175 -7.90 -5.91 8.38
C LEU A 175 -9.38 -5.51 8.37
N LEU A 176 -10.16 -5.96 9.36
CA LEU A 176 -11.57 -5.59 9.50
C LEU A 176 -11.77 -4.08 9.62
N GLN A 177 -10.90 -3.37 10.36
CA GLN A 177 -10.96 -1.91 10.47
C GLN A 177 -10.68 -1.22 9.13
N ALA A 178 -9.73 -1.73 8.34
CA ALA A 178 -9.41 -1.23 7.01
C ALA A 178 -10.59 -1.44 6.04
N ILE A 179 -11.18 -2.64 6.05
CA ILE A 179 -12.34 -3.01 5.23
C ILE A 179 -13.52 -2.07 5.45
N CYS A 180 -13.86 -1.77 6.71
CA CYS A 180 -14.96 -0.86 7.05
C CYS A 180 -14.81 0.54 6.44
N ARG A 181 -13.60 0.93 5.97
CA ARG A 181 -13.38 2.23 5.34
C ARG A 181 -13.89 2.28 3.90
N THR A 182 -13.74 1.19 3.16
CA THR A 182 -14.20 1.13 1.75
C THR A 182 -15.71 0.93 1.65
N ASN A 183 -16.33 0.40 2.70
CA ASN A 183 -17.75 -0.01 2.70
C ASN A 183 -18.74 1.11 3.11
N ARG A 184 -18.29 2.36 3.15
CA ARG A 184 -19.16 3.51 3.46
C ARG A 184 -19.92 3.97 2.24
N THR A 185 -21.19 4.32 2.44
CA THR A 185 -22.00 4.94 1.39
C THR A 185 -21.47 6.34 1.05
N TYR A 186 -21.54 6.73 -0.21
CA TYR A 186 -21.12 8.05 -0.67
C TYR A 186 -22.16 8.66 -1.62
N ASN A 187 -22.33 8.09 -2.81
CA ASN A 187 -23.32 8.51 -3.80
C ASN A 187 -23.84 7.30 -4.56
N GLU A 188 -24.75 7.52 -5.53
CA GLU A 188 -25.37 6.46 -6.32
C GLU A 188 -24.40 5.65 -7.18
N ASN A 189 -23.25 6.23 -7.53
CA ASN A 189 -22.22 5.56 -8.34
C ASN A 189 -21.41 4.54 -7.52
N LYS A 190 -21.28 4.74 -6.21
CA LYS A 190 -20.58 3.82 -5.33
C LYS A 190 -21.51 2.68 -4.91
N LYS A 191 -21.41 1.55 -5.59
CA LYS A 191 -22.25 0.36 -5.35
C LYS A 191 -21.72 -0.58 -4.28
N CYS A 192 -20.38 -0.69 -4.17
CA CYS A 192 -19.72 -1.60 -3.24
C CYS A 192 -18.37 -1.05 -2.79
N GLY A 193 -17.81 -1.62 -1.72
CA GLY A 193 -16.40 -1.51 -1.37
C GLY A 193 -15.61 -2.61 -2.08
N LEU A 194 -14.38 -2.30 -2.48
CA LEU A 194 -13.49 -3.23 -3.17
C LEU A 194 -12.21 -3.43 -2.35
N ILE A 195 -11.81 -4.69 -2.17
CA ILE A 195 -10.52 -5.05 -1.59
C ILE A 195 -9.78 -5.92 -2.59
N VAL A 196 -8.55 -5.54 -2.91
CA VAL A 196 -7.64 -6.33 -3.75
C VAL A 196 -6.44 -6.70 -2.89
N ASP A 197 -6.26 -7.98 -2.66
CA ASP A 197 -5.24 -8.54 -1.78
C ASP A 197 -4.14 -9.23 -2.58
N PHE A 198 -2.90 -8.73 -2.45
CA PHE A 198 -1.70 -9.29 -3.12
C PHE A 198 -0.90 -10.23 -2.22
N VAL A 199 -1.34 -10.46 -0.98
CA VAL A 199 -0.60 -11.22 0.05
C VAL A 199 -1.32 -12.50 0.44
N GLY A 200 -2.62 -12.62 0.13
CA GLY A 200 -3.46 -13.74 0.54
C GLY A 200 -3.88 -13.66 2.03
N VAL A 201 -4.10 -12.44 2.54
CA VAL A 201 -4.47 -12.22 3.97
C VAL A 201 -5.84 -12.87 4.31
N PHE A 202 -6.65 -13.18 3.31
CA PHE A 202 -7.99 -13.75 3.44
C PHE A 202 -8.06 -15.26 3.20
N GLU A 203 -6.93 -15.92 2.94
CA GLU A 203 -6.89 -17.35 2.63
C GLU A 203 -6.68 -18.24 3.86
N ASP A 204 -6.59 -17.66 5.09
CA ASP A 204 -6.45 -18.37 6.38
C ASP A 204 -7.76 -18.42 7.18
#